data_22f5177d2420d2a26693c00974121458
#
_entry.id   22f5177d2420d2a26693c00974121458
#
_cell.length_a   1.000
_cell.length_b   1.000
_cell.length_c   1.000
_cell.angle_alpha   90.00
_cell.angle_beta   90.00
_cell.angle_gamma   90.00
#
_symmetry.space_group_name_H-M   'P 1'
#
loop_
_entity.id
_entity.type
_entity.pdbx_description
1 polymer ?
#
loop_
_entity_poly.entity_id
_entity_poly.type
_entity_poly.pdbx_seq_one_letter_code
_entity_poly.pdbx_strand_id
1 'polypeptide(L)'
;SNRNASLIAMYLYDDTELKSYIKKNEDNKLVVALAYLDNYEEALESVEDVRRSLLIALIDRKMTKYFSTFDGLVKKLEKDKYFLIMRQSSLEALKEQRFHILDEVKTVNIGNEMAITLSIGVGLNASTYIQNYEYSRIAIEMALGRGGDQVVIKNGNNITYYGGKTQQMEKNTRVKARVKAQALKEFMSTKDRVVVMGHKITDVDALGAAIGIFRAGKTLGKSVSIVVNDPTKSIRPLIAGYVNNPDYEPSMFVDSEQAKDMVDNNTVVVVVDTNRPSYTECEELLHMTKTIVVLDHHRRGSEVIENAVLSYVEPYASSACEMVAEILQYFSDDLRIRNMEADCLYAGIMIDTNNFTTRAGVRTFEAAAFLRRSGADVTRVRKLLRDDLKSYQARAEAVRTAQIYRECYAIARCPSENLDSPTVIGAQAANELLNIAGVKASFVLTQYNNEVYISARAIDEVNVQVMMEKMGGGGH
;
A
#
# COMPACT_ATOMS: atom_id res chain seq x y z
N SER A 1 9.81 74.62 26.50
CA SER A 1 10.02 73.33 25.83
C SER A 1 9.59 72.19 26.76
N ASN A 2 8.36 71.66 26.52
CA ASN A 2 7.86 70.52 27.22
C ASN A 2 8.57 69.24 26.66
N ARG A 3 9.47 68.67 27.42
CA ARG A 3 9.91 67.29 27.18
C ARG A 3 8.92 66.34 27.87
N ASN A 4 8.10 65.71 27.10
CA ASN A 4 7.31 64.54 27.58
C ASN A 4 8.29 63.44 27.96
N ALA A 5 8.63 63.32 29.22
CA ALA A 5 9.36 62.18 29.75
C ALA A 5 8.34 61.03 29.96
N SER A 6 8.41 59.98 29.13
CA SER A 6 7.67 58.76 29.37
C SER A 6 8.39 57.96 30.47
N LEU A 7 7.69 57.68 31.54
CA LEU A 7 8.18 56.78 32.60
C LEU A 7 7.86 55.34 32.18
N ILE A 8 8.88 54.49 32.10
CA ILE A 8 8.72 53.03 31.87
C ILE A 8 8.90 52.37 33.23
N ALA A 9 7.86 51.72 33.70
CA ALA A 9 7.92 50.86 34.90
C ALA A 9 8.23 49.42 34.45
N MET A 10 9.32 48.87 34.98
CA MET A 10 9.69 47.46 34.75
C MET A 10 9.44 46.67 36.02
N TYR A 11 8.65 45.61 35.89
CA TYR A 11 8.37 44.67 36.97
C TYR A 11 9.14 43.37 36.68
N LEU A 12 9.95 42.91 37.62
CA LEU A 12 10.64 41.62 37.56
C LEU A 12 9.97 40.66 38.53
N TYR A 13 9.55 39.53 38.01
CA TYR A 13 8.99 38.46 38.82
C TYR A 13 9.91 37.24 38.72
N ASP A 14 10.24 36.63 39.86
CA ASP A 14 10.93 35.33 39.89
C ASP A 14 9.88 34.21 39.67
N ASP A 15 9.90 33.61 38.49
CA ASP A 15 9.01 32.50 38.10
C ASP A 15 9.75 31.16 38.03
N THR A 16 10.95 31.07 38.62
CA THR A 16 11.84 29.88 38.57
C THR A 16 11.13 28.64 39.12
N GLU A 17 10.46 28.75 40.26
CA GLU A 17 9.71 27.62 40.84
C GLU A 17 8.54 27.22 39.91
N LEU A 18 7.77 28.16 39.45
CA LEU A 18 6.65 27.88 38.54
C LEU A 18 7.11 27.17 37.26
N LYS A 19 8.15 27.65 36.63
CA LYS A 19 8.75 27.01 35.46
C LYS A 19 9.27 25.62 35.75
N SER A 20 9.88 25.39 36.92
CA SER A 20 10.30 24.07 37.37
C SER A 20 9.13 23.11 37.53
N TYR A 21 8.01 23.55 38.12
CA TYR A 21 6.81 22.75 38.25
C TYR A 21 6.15 22.44 36.88
N ILE A 22 6.07 23.42 36.01
CA ILE A 22 5.57 23.21 34.64
C ILE A 22 6.42 22.17 33.93
N LYS A 23 7.76 22.30 33.97
CA LYS A 23 8.66 21.36 33.34
C LYS A 23 8.51 19.95 33.93
N LYS A 24 8.47 19.81 35.25
CA LYS A 24 8.23 18.50 35.90
C LYS A 24 6.90 17.88 35.50
N ASN A 25 5.86 18.68 35.35
CA ASN A 25 4.56 18.19 34.89
C ASN A 25 4.61 17.71 33.45
N GLU A 26 5.25 18.47 32.55
CA GLU A 26 5.48 18.07 31.16
C GLU A 26 6.31 16.78 31.08
N ASP A 27 7.43 16.69 31.78
CA ASP A 27 8.34 15.56 31.78
C ASP A 27 7.66 14.27 32.28
N ASN A 28 6.67 14.38 33.17
CA ASN A 28 5.94 13.25 33.75
C ASN A 28 4.67 12.85 32.98
N LYS A 29 4.27 13.58 31.93
CA LYS A 29 3.13 13.17 31.10
C LYS A 29 3.38 11.79 30.51
N LEU A 30 2.31 10.98 30.49
CA LEU A 30 2.38 9.63 29.92
C LEU A 30 2.26 9.69 28.39
N VAL A 31 3.14 8.98 27.76
CA VAL A 31 3.21 8.73 26.32
C VAL A 31 2.81 7.29 26.05
N VAL A 32 1.97 7.08 25.07
CA VAL A 32 1.52 5.77 24.61
C VAL A 32 2.19 5.46 23.27
N ALA A 33 2.70 4.25 23.11
CA ALA A 33 3.21 3.81 21.83
C ALA A 33 2.81 2.36 21.52
N LEU A 34 2.67 2.09 20.22
CA LEU A 34 2.51 0.75 19.66
C LEU A 34 3.78 0.43 18.87
N ALA A 35 4.30 -0.78 19.02
CA ALA A 35 5.47 -1.24 18.28
C ALA A 35 5.15 -2.59 17.62
N TYR A 36 5.32 -2.66 16.29
CA TYR A 36 5.00 -3.83 15.48
C TYR A 36 6.26 -4.32 14.76
N LEU A 37 6.44 -5.63 14.76
CA LEU A 37 7.48 -6.27 13.93
C LEU A 37 6.93 -6.40 12.51
N ASP A 38 7.54 -5.71 11.56
CA ASP A 38 6.98 -5.54 10.21
C ASP A 38 6.93 -6.83 9.39
N ASN A 39 7.92 -7.70 9.55
CA ASN A 39 8.14 -8.92 8.77
C ASN A 39 8.27 -10.17 9.65
N TYR A 40 7.45 -10.23 10.71
CA TYR A 40 7.55 -11.26 11.74
C TYR A 40 7.33 -12.68 11.21
N GLU A 41 6.25 -12.90 10.46
CA GLU A 41 5.91 -14.22 9.94
C GLU A 41 6.97 -14.72 8.94
N GLU A 42 7.42 -13.85 8.04
CA GLU A 42 8.44 -14.19 7.05
C GLU A 42 9.80 -14.52 7.69
N ALA A 43 10.16 -13.78 8.74
CA ALA A 43 11.39 -14.06 9.47
C ALA A 43 11.31 -15.41 10.20
N LEU A 44 10.14 -15.80 10.71
CA LEU A 44 9.92 -17.10 11.33
C LEU A 44 9.89 -18.24 10.30
N GLU A 45 9.27 -18.03 9.14
CA GLU A 45 9.26 -19.03 8.06
C GLU A 45 10.67 -19.36 7.54
N SER A 46 11.58 -18.41 7.59
CA SER A 46 12.97 -18.57 7.15
C SER A 46 13.86 -19.34 8.15
N VAL A 47 13.33 -19.69 9.34
CA VAL A 47 14.07 -20.35 10.42
C VAL A 47 13.49 -21.73 10.72
N GLU A 48 14.34 -22.71 10.98
CA GLU A 48 13.94 -24.04 11.43
C GLU A 48 13.04 -23.97 12.67
N ASP A 49 12.03 -24.83 12.75
CA ASP A 49 10.98 -24.83 13.79
C ASP A 49 11.54 -24.77 15.21
N VAL A 50 12.64 -25.49 15.48
CA VAL A 50 13.32 -25.51 16.79
C VAL A 50 13.88 -24.15 17.18
N ARG A 51 14.28 -23.34 16.21
CA ARG A 51 14.88 -22.02 16.45
C ARG A 51 13.86 -20.87 16.48
N ARG A 52 12.62 -21.09 15.99
CA ARG A 52 11.56 -20.06 16.01
C ARG A 52 11.28 -19.52 17.41
N SER A 53 11.15 -20.42 18.39
CA SER A 53 10.92 -20.03 19.78
C SER A 53 12.06 -19.21 20.35
N LEU A 54 13.30 -19.54 19.97
CA LEU A 54 14.49 -18.78 20.39
C LEU A 54 14.52 -17.38 19.77
N LEU A 55 14.18 -17.25 18.49
CA LEU A 55 14.09 -15.95 17.80
C LEU A 55 13.11 -15.03 18.51
N ILE A 56 11.92 -15.53 18.80
CA ILE A 56 10.88 -14.80 19.53
C ILE A 56 11.38 -14.34 20.89
N ALA A 57 11.99 -15.25 21.67
CA ALA A 57 12.50 -14.94 23.00
C ALA A 57 13.62 -13.88 22.98
N LEU A 58 14.48 -13.90 21.97
CA LEU A 58 15.54 -12.90 21.82
C LEU A 58 14.99 -11.51 21.49
N ILE A 59 13.97 -11.44 20.62
CA ILE A 59 13.28 -10.18 20.30
C ILE A 59 12.58 -9.63 21.54
N ASP A 60 11.75 -10.46 22.21
CA ASP A 60 11.04 -10.06 23.42
C ASP A 60 11.99 -9.53 24.50
N ARG A 61 13.10 -10.24 24.71
CA ARG A 61 14.15 -9.82 25.65
C ARG A 61 14.77 -8.49 25.23
N LYS A 62 15.04 -8.30 23.94
CA LYS A 62 15.66 -7.07 23.43
C LYS A 62 14.73 -5.88 23.59
N MET A 63 13.47 -6.02 23.21
CA MET A 63 12.42 -5.00 23.38
C MET A 63 12.28 -4.61 24.85
N THR A 64 12.07 -5.59 25.72
CA THR A 64 11.92 -5.34 27.17
C THR A 64 13.15 -4.68 27.77
N LYS A 65 14.34 -5.19 27.47
CA LYS A 65 15.59 -4.64 28.00
C LYS A 65 15.82 -3.20 27.54
N TYR A 66 15.60 -2.91 26.26
CA TYR A 66 15.84 -1.57 25.73
C TYR A 66 14.92 -0.54 26.36
N PHE A 67 13.60 -0.76 26.33
CA PHE A 67 12.65 0.22 26.87
C PHE A 67 12.72 0.34 28.39
N SER A 68 13.09 -0.71 29.13
CA SER A 68 13.29 -0.62 30.57
C SER A 68 14.45 0.30 30.96
N THR A 69 15.46 0.52 30.11
CA THR A 69 16.52 1.51 30.35
C THR A 69 16.02 2.96 30.32
N PHE A 70 14.85 3.18 29.74
CA PHE A 70 14.15 4.47 29.65
C PHE A 70 12.93 4.56 30.57
N ASP A 71 12.85 3.75 31.61
CA ASP A 71 11.68 3.68 32.52
C ASP A 71 10.37 3.41 31.76
N GLY A 72 10.46 2.67 30.66
CA GLY A 72 9.33 2.30 29.80
C GLY A 72 8.78 0.91 30.14
N LEU A 73 7.46 0.80 30.20
CA LEU A 73 6.76 -0.47 30.35
C LEU A 73 6.44 -1.04 28.96
N VAL A 74 6.83 -2.30 28.77
CA VAL A 74 6.56 -3.05 27.53
C VAL A 74 5.60 -4.18 27.85
N LYS A 75 4.50 -4.27 27.10
CA LYS A 75 3.56 -5.41 27.17
C LYS A 75 3.35 -5.97 25.78
N LYS A 76 3.61 -7.26 25.59
CA LYS A 76 3.26 -7.96 24.37
C LYS A 76 1.74 -8.15 24.30
N LEU A 77 1.11 -7.70 23.22
CA LEU A 77 -0.32 -7.85 22.97
C LEU A 77 -0.62 -9.08 22.10
N GLU A 78 0.13 -9.22 21.01
CA GLU A 78 0.02 -10.31 20.04
C GLU A 78 1.42 -10.86 19.74
N LYS A 79 1.53 -11.78 18.82
CA LYS A 79 2.81 -12.43 18.47
C LYS A 79 3.88 -11.43 18.03
N ASP A 80 3.48 -10.42 17.28
CA ASP A 80 4.30 -9.41 16.61
C ASP A 80 4.05 -7.98 17.13
N LYS A 81 3.14 -7.78 18.10
CA LYS A 81 2.69 -6.46 18.54
C LYS A 81 2.95 -6.22 20.00
N TYR A 82 3.50 -5.05 20.31
CA TYR A 82 3.81 -4.60 21.66
C TYR A 82 3.12 -3.27 21.95
N PHE A 83 2.69 -3.13 23.19
CA PHE A 83 2.20 -1.90 23.78
C PHE A 83 3.24 -1.32 24.69
N LEU A 84 3.48 -0.02 24.57
CA LEU A 84 4.50 0.70 25.34
C LEU A 84 3.89 1.88 26.07
N ILE A 85 4.27 2.07 27.31
CA ILE A 85 3.97 3.26 28.11
C ILE A 85 5.27 3.79 28.67
N MET A 86 5.49 5.09 28.56
CA MET A 86 6.67 5.77 29.09
C MET A 86 6.34 7.22 29.46
N ARG A 87 7.26 7.89 30.15
CA ARG A 87 7.16 9.32 30.41
C ARG A 87 7.60 10.13 29.18
N GLN A 88 7.14 11.36 29.08
CA GLN A 88 7.57 12.25 28.01
C GLN A 88 9.09 12.51 28.06
N SER A 89 9.69 12.62 29.23
CA SER A 89 11.15 12.71 29.39
C SER A 89 11.90 11.52 28.78
N SER A 90 11.35 10.32 28.90
CA SER A 90 11.91 9.10 28.30
C SER A 90 11.80 9.14 26.76
N LEU A 91 10.68 9.65 26.24
CA LEU A 91 10.53 9.84 24.81
C LEU A 91 11.56 10.83 24.24
N GLU A 92 11.85 11.94 24.95
CA GLU A 92 12.86 12.90 24.50
C GLU A 92 14.25 12.24 24.45
N ALA A 93 14.61 11.44 25.46
CA ALA A 93 15.86 10.67 25.44
C ALA A 93 15.92 9.66 24.27
N LEU A 94 14.81 9.01 23.93
CA LEU A 94 14.71 8.13 22.75
C LEU A 94 14.88 8.90 21.43
N LYS A 95 14.35 10.12 21.34
CA LYS A 95 14.54 11.00 20.18
C LYS A 95 15.99 11.41 19.99
N GLU A 96 16.67 11.77 21.07
CA GLU A 96 18.11 12.12 21.05
C GLU A 96 18.96 10.97 20.50
N GLN A 97 18.62 9.72 20.87
CA GLN A 97 19.25 8.52 20.36
C GLN A 97 18.70 8.07 18.99
N ARG A 98 17.81 8.87 18.37
CA ARG A 98 17.16 8.56 17.08
C ARG A 98 16.55 7.17 17.05
N PHE A 99 15.99 6.70 18.19
CA PHE A 99 15.38 5.37 18.32
C PHE A 99 16.29 4.23 17.85
N HIS A 100 17.47 4.14 18.41
CA HIS A 100 18.46 3.11 18.06
C HIS A 100 17.95 1.67 18.16
N ILE A 101 16.82 1.43 18.85
CA ILE A 101 16.13 0.14 18.89
C ILE A 101 15.81 -0.41 17.49
N LEU A 102 15.52 0.45 16.51
CA LEU A 102 15.27 0.04 15.13
C LEU A 102 16.47 -0.73 14.55
N ASP A 103 17.67 -0.26 14.82
CA ASP A 103 18.90 -0.92 14.36
C ASP A 103 19.24 -2.13 15.23
N GLU A 104 18.97 -2.07 16.53
CA GLU A 104 19.24 -3.19 17.43
C GLU A 104 18.38 -4.41 17.11
N VAL A 105 17.10 -4.25 16.77
CA VAL A 105 16.23 -5.37 16.44
C VAL A 105 16.74 -6.08 15.18
N LYS A 106 17.26 -5.37 14.19
CA LYS A 106 17.85 -5.94 12.97
C LYS A 106 19.08 -6.82 13.24
N THR A 107 19.79 -6.60 14.35
CA THR A 107 20.96 -7.43 14.69
C THR A 107 20.58 -8.81 15.23
N VAL A 108 19.31 -9.07 15.52
CA VAL A 108 18.86 -10.39 15.97
C VAL A 108 18.91 -11.36 14.80
N ASN A 109 19.91 -12.24 14.81
CA ASN A 109 20.11 -13.25 13.77
C ASN A 109 20.49 -14.58 14.43
N ILE A 110 19.72 -15.62 14.11
CA ILE A 110 19.97 -17.01 14.53
C ILE A 110 19.87 -17.97 13.34
N GLY A 111 20.12 -17.45 12.14
CA GLY A 111 19.98 -18.16 10.89
C GLY A 111 18.75 -17.72 10.08
N ASN A 112 18.06 -16.66 10.51
CA ASN A 112 17.00 -16.04 9.71
C ASN A 112 17.62 -15.36 8.47
N GLU A 113 17.05 -15.63 7.31
CA GLU A 113 17.52 -15.07 6.02
C GLU A 113 17.23 -13.57 5.93
N MET A 114 16.21 -13.11 6.66
CA MET A 114 15.77 -11.73 6.68
C MET A 114 15.99 -11.08 8.04
N ALA A 115 16.52 -9.86 8.05
CA ALA A 115 16.57 -9.07 9.26
C ALA A 115 15.16 -8.66 9.69
N ILE A 116 14.86 -8.76 10.98
CA ILE A 116 13.58 -8.31 11.53
C ILE A 116 13.59 -6.79 11.60
N THR A 117 12.53 -6.15 11.12
CA THR A 117 12.34 -4.70 11.21
C THR A 117 11.22 -4.36 12.19
N LEU A 118 11.27 -3.15 12.72
CA LEU A 118 10.37 -2.66 13.76
C LEU A 118 9.78 -1.32 13.37
N SER A 119 8.46 -1.22 13.45
CA SER A 119 7.75 0.06 13.34
C SER A 119 7.19 0.48 14.69
N ILE A 120 7.28 1.78 15.02
CA ILE A 120 6.74 2.32 16.27
C ILE A 120 5.86 3.52 15.98
N GLY A 121 4.62 3.50 16.46
CA GLY A 121 3.71 4.63 16.45
C GLY A 121 3.56 5.21 17.86
N VAL A 122 3.85 6.49 18.03
CA VAL A 122 3.80 7.19 19.32
C VAL A 122 2.71 8.24 19.32
N GLY A 123 1.88 8.25 20.36
CA GLY A 123 0.83 9.25 20.59
C GLY A 123 1.04 9.99 21.92
N LEU A 124 1.00 11.32 21.86
CA LEU A 124 1.18 12.17 23.04
C LEU A 124 0.41 13.49 22.95
N ASN A 125 0.28 14.15 24.12
CA ASN A 125 -0.35 15.47 24.29
C ASN A 125 -1.80 15.59 23.79
N ALA A 126 -2.53 14.48 23.75
CA ALA A 126 -3.98 14.52 23.58
C ALA A 126 -4.68 14.86 24.92
N SER A 127 -5.97 15.17 24.85
CA SER A 127 -6.76 15.54 26.04
C SER A 127 -7.02 14.37 26.99
N THR A 128 -6.96 13.12 26.47
CA THR A 128 -7.17 11.90 27.25
C THR A 128 -6.16 10.82 26.88
N TYR A 129 -5.95 9.83 27.75
CA TYR A 129 -5.09 8.67 27.46
C TYR A 129 -5.63 7.81 26.31
N ILE A 130 -6.96 7.72 26.16
CA ILE A 130 -7.59 7.03 25.03
C ILE A 130 -7.23 7.73 23.72
N GLN A 131 -7.27 9.04 23.69
CA GLN A 131 -6.85 9.79 22.51
C GLN A 131 -5.34 9.67 22.20
N ASN A 132 -4.49 9.57 23.24
CA ASN A 132 -3.07 9.26 23.03
C ASN A 132 -2.90 7.87 22.39
N TYR A 133 -3.70 6.90 22.82
CA TYR A 133 -3.71 5.57 22.19
C TYR A 133 -4.19 5.63 20.73
N GLU A 134 -5.25 6.36 20.43
CA GLU A 134 -5.71 6.56 19.04
C GLU A 134 -4.65 7.28 18.18
N TYR A 135 -3.93 8.24 18.76
CA TYR A 135 -2.79 8.88 18.08
C TYR A 135 -1.68 7.87 17.79
N SER A 136 -1.39 6.96 18.73
CA SER A 136 -0.38 5.91 18.49
C SER A 136 -0.83 4.92 17.41
N ARG A 137 -2.13 4.60 17.31
CA ARG A 137 -2.70 3.79 16.22
C ARG A 137 -2.53 4.46 14.87
N ILE A 138 -2.90 5.73 14.75
CA ILE A 138 -2.72 6.50 13.52
C ILE A 138 -1.24 6.55 13.15
N ALA A 139 -0.35 6.78 14.13
CA ALA A 139 1.08 6.88 13.92
C ALA A 139 1.69 5.54 13.45
N ILE A 140 1.28 4.40 14.03
CA ILE A 140 1.79 3.09 13.60
C ILE A 140 1.31 2.74 12.18
N GLU A 141 0.05 3.05 11.85
CA GLU A 141 -0.47 2.87 10.49
C GLU A 141 0.30 3.71 9.47
N MET A 142 0.67 4.95 9.86
CA MET A 142 1.52 5.80 9.02
C MET A 142 2.93 5.24 8.87
N ALA A 143 3.52 4.68 9.94
CA ALA A 143 4.83 4.03 9.88
C ALA A 143 4.80 2.83 8.93
N LEU A 144 3.84 1.94 9.10
CA LEU A 144 3.63 0.79 8.22
C LEU A 144 3.31 1.22 6.79
N GLY A 145 2.50 2.28 6.61
CA GLY A 145 2.15 2.83 5.31
C GLY A 145 3.30 3.45 4.54
N ARG A 146 4.42 3.76 5.19
CA ARG A 146 5.62 4.36 4.57
C ARG A 146 6.77 3.36 4.39
N GLY A 147 6.56 2.10 4.67
CA GLY A 147 7.57 1.09 4.46
C GLY A 147 8.04 0.39 5.74
N GLY A 148 7.48 0.70 6.87
CA GLY A 148 7.96 0.16 8.13
C GLY A 148 9.36 0.66 8.49
N ASP A 149 10.01 -0.04 9.42
CA ASP A 149 11.38 0.25 9.89
C ASP A 149 11.57 1.71 10.34
N GLN A 150 10.57 2.27 11.00
CA GLN A 150 10.57 3.68 11.40
C GLN A 150 9.71 3.95 12.62
N VAL A 151 9.94 5.10 13.22
CA VAL A 151 9.10 5.65 14.27
C VAL A 151 8.34 6.84 13.76
N VAL A 152 7.04 6.86 13.98
CA VAL A 152 6.17 8.01 13.72
C VAL A 152 5.62 8.51 15.04
N ILE A 153 5.76 9.80 15.29
CA ILE A 153 5.27 10.46 16.50
C ILE A 153 4.15 11.42 16.12
N LYS A 154 2.97 11.21 16.67
CA LYS A 154 1.82 12.11 16.52
C LYS A 154 1.61 12.91 17.81
N ASN A 155 1.82 14.23 17.72
CA ASN A 155 1.62 15.21 18.78
C ASN A 155 0.56 16.23 18.33
N GLY A 156 -0.69 16.01 18.67
CA GLY A 156 -1.79 16.78 18.14
C GLY A 156 -1.84 16.69 16.60
N ASN A 157 -1.69 17.82 15.92
CA ASN A 157 -1.65 17.89 14.46
C ASN A 157 -0.23 17.71 13.88
N ASN A 158 0.80 17.73 14.72
CA ASN A 158 2.18 17.60 14.27
C ASN A 158 2.58 16.12 14.20
N ILE A 159 3.26 15.76 13.11
CA ILE A 159 3.77 14.41 12.88
C ILE A 159 5.27 14.50 12.60
N THR A 160 6.04 13.65 13.30
CA THR A 160 7.50 13.59 13.15
C THR A 160 7.93 12.17 12.84
N TYR A 161 8.96 11.99 12.02
CA TYR A 161 9.44 10.71 11.54
C TYR A 161 10.90 10.49 11.94
N TYR A 162 11.26 9.26 12.34
CA TYR A 162 12.63 8.81 12.64
C TYR A 162 12.85 7.45 11.98
N GLY A 163 13.99 7.23 11.34
CA GLY A 163 14.30 5.97 10.64
C GLY A 163 13.81 5.99 9.19
N GLY A 164 13.54 4.82 8.62
CA GLY A 164 13.03 4.69 7.25
C GLY A 164 14.11 4.81 6.17
N LYS A 165 15.30 4.20 6.36
CA LYS A 165 16.35 4.14 5.34
C LYS A 165 16.04 3.06 4.31
N THR A 166 15.69 3.46 3.13
CA THR A 166 15.16 2.68 1.98
C THR A 166 16.09 1.55 1.45
N GLN A 167 17.38 1.55 1.75
CA GLN A 167 18.36 0.66 1.09
C GLN A 167 18.34 -0.82 1.53
N GLN A 168 17.73 -1.17 2.67
CA GLN A 168 17.67 -2.58 3.12
C GLN A 168 16.44 -3.33 2.58
N MET A 169 15.39 -2.64 2.17
CA MET A 169 14.19 -3.27 1.61
C MET A 169 14.43 -3.99 0.27
N GLU A 170 15.33 -3.48 -0.56
CA GLU A 170 15.56 -4.02 -1.92
C GLU A 170 16.12 -5.45 -1.94
N LYS A 171 17.00 -5.82 -1.02
CA LYS A 171 17.55 -7.19 -0.96
C LYS A 171 16.52 -8.21 -0.48
N ASN A 172 15.67 -7.81 0.47
CA ASN A 172 14.66 -8.69 1.05
C ASN A 172 13.52 -8.99 0.09
N THR A 173 13.12 -8.05 -0.76
CA THR A 173 12.01 -8.24 -1.69
C THR A 173 12.31 -9.25 -2.80
N ARG A 174 13.54 -9.29 -3.32
CA ARG A 174 13.93 -10.30 -4.33
C ARG A 174 13.90 -11.72 -3.77
N VAL A 175 14.31 -11.89 -2.50
CA VAL A 175 14.24 -13.19 -1.82
C VAL A 175 12.79 -13.60 -1.63
N LYS A 176 11.93 -12.68 -1.15
CA LYS A 176 10.49 -12.91 -1.03
C LYS A 176 9.88 -13.31 -2.38
N ALA A 177 10.11 -12.53 -3.43
CA ALA A 177 9.58 -12.81 -4.76
C ALA A 177 9.99 -14.19 -5.26
N ARG A 178 11.26 -14.61 -5.04
CA ARG A 178 11.76 -15.93 -5.39
C ARG A 178 11.07 -17.06 -4.62
N VAL A 179 10.91 -16.92 -3.30
CA VAL A 179 10.22 -17.91 -2.45
C VAL A 179 8.75 -18.01 -2.85
N LYS A 180 8.06 -16.87 -3.06
CA LYS A 180 6.65 -16.85 -3.47
C LYS A 180 6.47 -17.40 -4.90
N ALA A 181 7.41 -17.14 -5.81
CA ALA A 181 7.41 -17.73 -7.15
C ALA A 181 7.51 -19.26 -7.11
N GLN A 182 8.40 -19.80 -6.28
CA GLN A 182 8.55 -21.24 -6.13
C GLN A 182 7.31 -21.89 -5.50
N ALA A 183 6.74 -21.28 -4.47
CA ALA A 183 5.50 -21.76 -3.84
C ALA A 183 4.31 -21.72 -4.83
N LEU A 184 4.15 -20.63 -5.58
CA LEU A 184 3.11 -20.51 -6.61
C LEU A 184 3.27 -21.61 -7.67
N LYS A 185 4.50 -21.84 -8.14
CA LYS A 185 4.82 -22.90 -9.10
C LYS A 185 4.45 -24.27 -8.58
N GLU A 186 4.74 -24.57 -7.31
CA GLU A 186 4.40 -25.84 -6.67
C GLU A 186 2.89 -26.03 -6.61
N PHE A 187 2.12 -25.05 -6.12
CA PHE A 187 0.66 -25.14 -6.08
C PHE A 187 0.06 -25.32 -7.48
N MET A 188 0.52 -24.58 -8.48
CA MET A 188 0.04 -24.73 -9.86
C MET A 188 0.42 -26.10 -10.46
N SER A 189 1.60 -26.63 -10.14
CA SER A 189 2.08 -27.92 -10.67
C SER A 189 1.23 -29.10 -10.20
N THR A 190 0.71 -29.04 -8.96
CA THR A 190 -0.09 -30.11 -8.34
C THR A 190 -1.54 -30.14 -8.80
N LYS A 191 -2.00 -29.15 -9.55
CA LYS A 191 -3.39 -29.01 -10.02
C LYS A 191 -3.45 -28.98 -11.54
N ASP A 192 -4.60 -29.28 -12.10
CA ASP A 192 -4.78 -29.32 -13.56
C ASP A 192 -5.22 -27.97 -14.15
N ARG A 193 -5.89 -27.18 -13.33
CA ARG A 193 -6.50 -25.93 -13.77
C ARG A 193 -6.11 -24.76 -12.86
N VAL A 194 -5.99 -23.58 -13.47
CA VAL A 194 -5.78 -22.31 -12.80
C VAL A 194 -6.90 -21.35 -13.21
N VAL A 195 -7.59 -20.78 -12.26
CA VAL A 195 -8.58 -19.72 -12.49
C VAL A 195 -8.07 -18.45 -11.79
N VAL A 196 -7.99 -17.36 -12.53
CA VAL A 196 -7.47 -16.09 -12.03
C VAL A 196 -8.61 -15.09 -12.00
N MET A 197 -8.73 -14.33 -10.91
CA MET A 197 -9.69 -13.22 -10.82
C MET A 197 -9.07 -12.01 -10.11
N GLY A 198 -9.51 -10.83 -10.51
CA GLY A 198 -9.21 -9.56 -9.85
C GLY A 198 -10.39 -9.09 -8.98
N HIS A 199 -10.48 -7.78 -8.82
CA HIS A 199 -11.63 -7.13 -8.17
C HIS A 199 -12.79 -6.87 -9.13
N LYS A 200 -14.02 -6.70 -8.60
CA LYS A 200 -15.30 -6.57 -9.36
C LYS A 200 -15.30 -5.50 -10.48
N ILE A 201 -14.58 -4.42 -10.30
CA ILE A 201 -14.43 -3.37 -11.31
C ILE A 201 -13.01 -3.49 -11.86
N THR A 202 -12.76 -4.59 -12.56
CA THR A 202 -11.41 -4.92 -13.06
C THR A 202 -10.81 -3.74 -13.80
N ASP A 203 -9.64 -3.33 -13.37
CA ASP A 203 -8.86 -2.25 -13.98
C ASP A 203 -7.64 -2.80 -14.74
N VAL A 204 -6.75 -1.91 -15.14
CA VAL A 204 -5.58 -2.28 -15.97
C VAL A 204 -4.54 -3.05 -15.15
N ASP A 205 -4.41 -2.77 -13.85
CA ASP A 205 -3.45 -3.47 -12.98
C ASP A 205 -3.93 -4.89 -12.68
N ALA A 206 -5.18 -5.05 -12.24
CA ALA A 206 -5.79 -6.35 -12.01
C ALA A 206 -5.75 -7.24 -13.27
N LEU A 207 -6.10 -6.69 -14.45
CA LEU A 207 -6.06 -7.43 -15.71
C LEU A 207 -4.63 -7.82 -16.09
N GLY A 208 -3.69 -6.87 -16.02
CA GLY A 208 -2.28 -7.14 -16.35
C GLY A 208 -1.66 -8.20 -15.45
N ALA A 209 -1.92 -8.13 -14.14
CA ALA A 209 -1.50 -9.13 -13.17
C ALA A 209 -2.11 -10.52 -13.50
N ALA A 210 -3.42 -10.56 -13.80
CA ALA A 210 -4.09 -11.81 -14.20
C ALA A 210 -3.48 -12.42 -15.47
N ILE A 211 -3.15 -11.60 -16.47
CA ILE A 211 -2.47 -12.05 -17.71
C ILE A 211 -1.06 -12.61 -17.40
N GLY A 212 -0.32 -11.99 -16.48
CA GLY A 212 0.97 -12.53 -16.04
C GLY A 212 0.83 -13.92 -15.41
N ILE A 213 -0.15 -14.11 -14.55
CA ILE A 213 -0.45 -15.41 -13.94
C ILE A 213 -0.97 -16.43 -14.98
N PHE A 214 -1.77 -15.99 -15.96
CA PHE A 214 -2.14 -16.80 -17.10
C PHE A 214 -0.89 -17.34 -17.82
N ARG A 215 0.11 -16.52 -18.10
CA ARG A 215 1.37 -16.97 -18.70
C ARG A 215 2.13 -17.97 -17.84
N ALA A 216 2.16 -17.76 -16.52
CA ALA A 216 2.79 -18.71 -15.59
C ALA A 216 2.14 -20.11 -15.67
N GLY A 217 0.81 -20.17 -15.61
CA GLY A 217 0.09 -21.44 -15.70
C GLY A 217 0.24 -22.11 -17.08
N LYS A 218 0.20 -21.34 -18.18
CA LYS A 218 0.46 -21.86 -19.53
C LYS A 218 1.87 -22.40 -19.70
N THR A 219 2.86 -21.82 -19.04
CA THR A 219 4.24 -22.34 -19.04
C THR A 219 4.33 -23.75 -18.42
N LEU A 220 3.44 -24.05 -17.46
CA LEU A 220 3.34 -25.37 -16.86
C LEU A 220 2.38 -26.32 -17.62
N GLY A 221 1.88 -25.92 -18.79
CA GLY A 221 0.93 -26.71 -19.59
C GLY A 221 -0.46 -26.81 -18.99
N LYS A 222 -0.84 -25.92 -18.06
CA LYS A 222 -2.15 -25.96 -17.39
C LYS A 222 -3.25 -25.31 -18.23
N SER A 223 -4.50 -25.70 -17.99
CA SER A 223 -5.67 -24.96 -18.43
C SER A 223 -5.82 -23.73 -17.56
N VAL A 224 -5.85 -22.54 -18.17
CA VAL A 224 -5.91 -21.25 -17.43
C VAL A 224 -7.02 -20.40 -17.98
N SER A 225 -7.85 -19.86 -17.08
CA SER A 225 -8.92 -18.91 -17.42
C SER A 225 -8.85 -17.69 -16.49
N ILE A 226 -9.24 -16.53 -17.00
CA ILE A 226 -9.34 -15.26 -16.28
C ILE A 226 -10.80 -14.87 -16.19
N VAL A 227 -11.29 -14.62 -14.98
CA VAL A 227 -12.68 -14.23 -14.75
C VAL A 227 -12.83 -12.72 -14.95
N VAL A 228 -13.71 -12.33 -15.85
CA VAL A 228 -14.07 -10.93 -16.12
C VAL A 228 -15.54 -10.89 -16.52
N ASN A 229 -16.42 -10.32 -15.69
CA ASN A 229 -17.85 -10.24 -16.01
C ASN A 229 -18.16 -9.08 -16.97
N ASP A 230 -17.86 -7.85 -16.53
CA ASP A 230 -18.17 -6.63 -17.27
C ASP A 230 -16.87 -5.83 -17.53
N PRO A 231 -16.21 -6.06 -18.68
CA PRO A 231 -14.99 -5.34 -18.99
C PRO A 231 -15.19 -3.82 -18.97
N THR A 232 -14.45 -3.14 -18.10
CA THR A 232 -14.46 -1.67 -18.01
C THR A 232 -13.92 -1.05 -19.32
N LYS A 233 -14.22 0.22 -19.56
CA LYS A 233 -13.74 0.93 -20.77
C LYS A 233 -12.20 0.93 -20.85
N SER A 234 -11.51 0.96 -19.71
CA SER A 234 -10.05 0.97 -19.64
C SER A 234 -9.41 -0.35 -20.08
N ILE A 235 -10.07 -1.49 -19.84
CA ILE A 235 -9.51 -2.82 -20.16
C ILE A 235 -10.02 -3.39 -21.48
N ARG A 236 -11.15 -2.90 -22.03
CA ARG A 236 -11.67 -3.39 -23.32
C ARG A 236 -10.65 -3.39 -24.46
N PRO A 237 -9.85 -2.32 -24.67
CA PRO A 237 -8.84 -2.31 -25.73
C PRO A 237 -7.76 -3.37 -25.51
N LEU A 238 -7.42 -3.69 -24.27
CA LEU A 238 -6.43 -4.72 -23.91
C LEU A 238 -6.99 -6.11 -24.21
N ILE A 239 -8.22 -6.42 -23.74
CA ILE A 239 -8.89 -7.71 -23.97
C ILE A 239 -9.11 -7.94 -25.46
N ALA A 240 -9.50 -6.91 -26.25
CA ALA A 240 -9.76 -7.03 -27.69
C ALA A 240 -8.56 -7.60 -28.47
N GLY A 241 -7.34 -7.40 -27.99
CA GLY A 241 -6.15 -7.97 -28.59
C GLY A 241 -6.02 -9.49 -28.45
N TYR A 242 -6.69 -10.08 -27.46
CA TYR A 242 -6.67 -11.53 -27.21
C TYR A 242 -7.85 -12.26 -27.85
N VAL A 243 -8.99 -11.59 -27.95
CA VAL A 243 -10.20 -12.16 -28.56
C VAL A 243 -9.96 -12.41 -30.05
N ASN A 244 -10.28 -13.63 -30.52
CA ASN A 244 -10.04 -14.09 -31.90
C ASN A 244 -8.55 -14.14 -32.32
N ASN A 245 -7.63 -14.06 -31.38
CA ASN A 245 -6.21 -14.23 -31.65
C ASN A 245 -5.86 -15.73 -31.60
N PRO A 246 -5.34 -16.33 -32.68
CA PRO A 246 -5.04 -17.77 -32.74
C PRO A 246 -3.99 -18.23 -31.71
N ASP A 247 -3.26 -17.31 -31.15
CA ASP A 247 -2.26 -17.60 -30.10
C ASP A 247 -2.86 -17.86 -28.73
N TYR A 248 -4.16 -17.59 -28.55
CA TYR A 248 -4.86 -17.70 -27.26
C TYR A 248 -6.15 -18.48 -27.41
N GLU A 249 -6.47 -19.25 -26.38
CA GLU A 249 -7.69 -20.06 -26.36
C GLU A 249 -8.93 -19.19 -26.17
N PRO A 250 -10.08 -19.50 -26.81
CA PRO A 250 -11.33 -18.78 -26.58
C PRO A 250 -11.76 -18.77 -25.11
N SER A 251 -11.36 -19.79 -24.33
CA SER A 251 -11.64 -19.93 -22.90
C SER A 251 -10.68 -19.13 -22.00
N MET A 252 -9.83 -18.25 -22.57
CA MET A 252 -8.94 -17.41 -21.77
C MET A 252 -9.72 -16.47 -20.86
N PHE A 253 -10.79 -15.85 -21.37
CA PHE A 253 -11.68 -15.00 -20.58
C PHE A 253 -13.02 -15.68 -20.41
N VAL A 254 -13.52 -15.74 -19.18
CA VAL A 254 -14.78 -16.38 -18.79
C VAL A 254 -15.56 -15.47 -17.85
N ASP A 255 -16.87 -15.61 -17.81
CA ASP A 255 -17.68 -14.98 -16.77
C ASP A 255 -17.72 -15.81 -15.47
N SER A 256 -18.37 -15.28 -14.44
CA SER A 256 -18.46 -15.95 -13.13
C SER A 256 -19.23 -17.28 -13.22
N GLU A 257 -20.26 -17.40 -14.03
CA GLU A 257 -21.03 -18.65 -14.15
C GLU A 257 -20.20 -19.74 -14.83
N GLN A 258 -19.51 -19.38 -15.90
CA GLN A 258 -18.57 -20.30 -16.56
C GLN A 258 -17.43 -20.73 -15.62
N ALA A 259 -16.92 -19.77 -14.80
CA ALA A 259 -15.87 -20.05 -13.84
C ALA A 259 -16.34 -21.02 -12.75
N LYS A 260 -17.57 -20.89 -12.25
CA LYS A 260 -18.16 -21.80 -11.25
C LYS A 260 -18.25 -23.23 -11.79
N ASP A 261 -18.62 -23.39 -13.06
CA ASP A 261 -18.66 -24.71 -13.71
C ASP A 261 -17.28 -25.35 -13.87
N MET A 262 -16.22 -24.54 -13.87
CA MET A 262 -14.85 -24.99 -14.10
C MET A 262 -14.07 -25.29 -12.81
N VAL A 263 -14.43 -24.62 -11.69
CA VAL A 263 -13.66 -24.70 -10.43
C VAL A 263 -14.07 -25.92 -9.62
N ASP A 264 -13.09 -26.70 -9.21
CA ASP A 264 -13.20 -27.86 -8.35
C ASP A 264 -12.00 -27.97 -7.39
N ASN A 265 -11.90 -29.08 -6.66
CA ASN A 265 -10.78 -29.33 -5.75
C ASN A 265 -9.42 -29.51 -6.48
N ASN A 266 -9.42 -29.68 -7.80
CA ASN A 266 -8.22 -29.79 -8.63
C ASN A 266 -7.88 -28.48 -9.36
N THR A 267 -8.41 -27.37 -8.84
CA THR A 267 -8.22 -26.03 -9.38
C THR A 267 -7.47 -25.15 -8.37
N VAL A 268 -6.51 -24.36 -8.86
CA VAL A 268 -5.93 -23.23 -8.12
C VAL A 268 -6.71 -21.98 -8.47
N VAL A 269 -7.26 -21.30 -7.49
CA VAL A 269 -7.84 -19.96 -7.67
C VAL A 269 -6.80 -18.92 -7.25
N VAL A 270 -6.40 -18.06 -8.17
CA VAL A 270 -5.45 -16.97 -7.92
C VAL A 270 -6.21 -15.66 -7.93
N VAL A 271 -6.19 -14.96 -6.79
CA VAL A 271 -6.75 -13.64 -6.63
C VAL A 271 -5.63 -12.62 -6.78
N VAL A 272 -5.80 -11.66 -7.69
CA VAL A 272 -4.84 -10.59 -7.94
C VAL A 272 -5.48 -9.25 -7.64
N ASP A 273 -4.66 -8.32 -7.14
CA ASP A 273 -5.02 -6.91 -6.94
C ASP A 273 -6.21 -6.67 -5.99
N THR A 274 -6.50 -7.63 -5.14
CA THR A 274 -7.41 -7.48 -4.00
C THR A 274 -7.16 -8.58 -2.98
N ASN A 275 -7.36 -8.27 -1.70
CA ASN A 275 -7.32 -9.26 -0.61
C ASN A 275 -8.67 -9.40 0.11
N ARG A 276 -9.74 -8.74 -0.40
CA ARG A 276 -11.07 -8.72 0.21
C ARG A 276 -12.02 -9.64 -0.53
N PRO A 277 -12.65 -10.63 0.13
CA PRO A 277 -13.59 -11.56 -0.49
C PRO A 277 -14.73 -10.85 -1.25
N SER A 278 -15.41 -9.93 -0.58
CA SER A 278 -16.56 -9.20 -1.14
C SER A 278 -16.23 -8.33 -2.36
N TYR A 279 -14.95 -8.02 -2.57
CA TYR A 279 -14.47 -7.23 -3.71
C TYR A 279 -13.99 -8.07 -4.89
N THR A 280 -13.83 -9.38 -4.75
CA THR A 280 -13.40 -10.27 -5.84
C THR A 280 -14.46 -10.34 -6.94
N GLU A 281 -14.04 -10.61 -8.17
CA GLU A 281 -14.91 -10.73 -9.33
C GLU A 281 -15.99 -11.80 -9.16
N CYS A 282 -15.66 -12.89 -8.44
CA CYS A 282 -16.57 -13.97 -8.08
C CYS A 282 -16.19 -14.53 -6.70
N GLU A 283 -16.87 -14.08 -5.65
CA GLU A 283 -16.59 -14.48 -4.27
C GLU A 283 -16.82 -15.96 -4.02
N GLU A 284 -17.79 -16.57 -4.68
CA GLU A 284 -18.16 -17.97 -4.51
C GLU A 284 -17.00 -18.93 -4.82
N LEU A 285 -16.11 -18.58 -5.75
CA LEU A 285 -14.95 -19.39 -6.10
C LEU A 285 -14.01 -19.62 -4.91
N LEU A 286 -14.00 -18.71 -3.94
CA LEU A 286 -13.18 -18.84 -2.72
C LEU A 286 -13.64 -19.98 -1.79
N HIS A 287 -14.83 -20.51 -2.01
CA HIS A 287 -15.39 -21.62 -1.25
C HIS A 287 -15.41 -22.94 -2.03
N MET A 288 -15.11 -22.91 -3.33
CA MET A 288 -15.18 -24.09 -4.23
C MET A 288 -13.87 -24.88 -4.30
N THR A 289 -12.75 -24.28 -3.89
CA THR A 289 -11.45 -24.94 -3.83
C THR A 289 -10.74 -24.67 -2.50
N LYS A 290 -9.81 -25.56 -2.15
CA LYS A 290 -8.94 -25.39 -0.97
C LYS A 290 -7.59 -24.73 -1.32
N THR A 291 -7.33 -24.51 -2.61
CA THR A 291 -6.04 -23.97 -3.07
C THR A 291 -6.24 -22.56 -3.61
N ILE A 292 -6.19 -21.58 -2.72
CA ILE A 292 -6.36 -20.17 -3.01
C ILE A 292 -5.03 -19.47 -2.81
N VAL A 293 -4.65 -18.65 -3.80
CA VAL A 293 -3.46 -17.78 -3.76
C VAL A 293 -3.91 -16.34 -3.86
N VAL A 294 -3.36 -15.47 -3.04
CA VAL A 294 -3.64 -14.03 -3.05
C VAL A 294 -2.35 -13.26 -3.32
N LEU A 295 -2.36 -12.42 -4.36
CA LEU A 295 -1.26 -11.53 -4.75
C LEU A 295 -1.80 -10.11 -4.82
N ASP A 296 -1.47 -9.26 -3.86
CA ASP A 296 -2.08 -7.95 -3.72
C ASP A 296 -1.12 -6.91 -3.14
N HIS A 297 -1.27 -5.67 -3.56
CA HIS A 297 -0.50 -4.54 -3.02
C HIS A 297 -1.33 -3.60 -2.15
N HIS A 298 -2.61 -3.90 -1.95
CA HIS A 298 -3.47 -3.12 -1.07
C HIS A 298 -3.25 -3.46 0.41
N ARG A 299 -3.53 -2.51 1.29
CA ARG A 299 -3.49 -2.75 2.72
C ARG A 299 -4.57 -3.74 3.14
N ARG A 300 -4.23 -4.61 4.08
CA ARG A 300 -5.23 -5.48 4.72
C ARG A 300 -6.20 -4.63 5.52
N GLY A 301 -7.49 -4.78 5.23
CA GLY A 301 -8.59 -4.17 5.97
C GLY A 301 -9.11 -5.11 7.07
N SER A 302 -10.34 -4.82 7.54
CA SER A 302 -11.07 -5.68 8.48
C SER A 302 -11.59 -6.97 7.83
N GLU A 303 -11.70 -6.99 6.52
CA GLU A 303 -12.15 -8.12 5.71
C GLU A 303 -10.98 -8.61 4.86
N VAL A 304 -10.57 -9.88 5.02
CA VAL A 304 -9.45 -10.49 4.28
C VAL A 304 -9.79 -11.94 3.90
N ILE A 305 -9.19 -12.43 2.83
CA ILE A 305 -9.27 -13.84 2.43
C ILE A 305 -8.39 -14.66 3.38
N GLU A 306 -9.02 -15.32 4.36
CA GLU A 306 -8.30 -16.04 5.44
C GLU A 306 -7.87 -17.45 5.03
N ASN A 307 -8.54 -18.09 4.08
CA ASN A 307 -8.32 -19.46 3.65
C ASN A 307 -7.30 -19.62 2.51
N ALA A 308 -6.49 -18.59 2.25
CA ALA A 308 -5.43 -18.64 1.25
C ALA A 308 -4.26 -19.53 1.71
N VAL A 309 -3.87 -20.50 0.87
CA VAL A 309 -2.66 -21.33 1.10
C VAL A 309 -1.38 -20.56 0.82
N LEU A 310 -1.46 -19.49 0.02
CA LEU A 310 -0.39 -18.54 -0.23
C LEU A 310 -0.98 -17.14 -0.25
N SER A 311 -0.55 -16.31 0.68
CA SER A 311 -0.89 -14.88 0.70
C SER A 311 0.39 -14.08 0.55
N TYR A 312 0.49 -13.29 -0.52
CA TYR A 312 1.56 -12.35 -0.75
C TYR A 312 0.94 -10.96 -0.92
N VAL A 313 0.83 -10.26 0.19
CA VAL A 313 0.29 -8.90 0.26
C VAL A 313 1.44 -7.95 0.58
N GLU A 314 1.77 -7.06 -0.35
CA GLU A 314 2.93 -6.18 -0.27
C GLU A 314 2.54 -4.71 -0.50
N PRO A 315 2.08 -3.97 0.53
CA PRO A 315 1.59 -2.59 0.40
C PRO A 315 2.61 -1.57 -0.11
N TYR A 316 3.85 -1.98 -0.27
CA TYR A 316 4.95 -1.14 -0.79
C TYR A 316 5.25 -1.37 -2.26
N ALA A 317 4.68 -2.40 -2.85
CA ALA A 317 4.69 -2.55 -4.29
C ALA A 317 3.86 -1.44 -4.92
N SER A 318 4.30 -0.95 -6.06
CA SER A 318 3.58 0.11 -6.76
C SER A 318 2.27 -0.39 -7.37
N SER A 319 2.21 -1.69 -7.70
CA SER A 319 1.10 -2.33 -8.38
C SER A 319 1.17 -3.86 -8.25
N ALA A 320 0.05 -4.55 -8.45
CA ALA A 320 0.01 -6.01 -8.55
C ALA A 320 0.81 -6.51 -9.77
N CYS A 321 0.83 -5.75 -10.87
CA CYS A 321 1.66 -6.03 -12.04
C CYS A 321 3.16 -6.01 -11.73
N GLU A 322 3.64 -5.10 -10.88
CA GLU A 322 5.03 -5.10 -10.40
C GLU A 322 5.34 -6.42 -9.68
N MET A 323 4.51 -6.81 -8.73
CA MET A 323 4.68 -8.04 -7.95
C MET A 323 4.67 -9.29 -8.84
N VAL A 324 3.73 -9.37 -9.77
CA VAL A 324 3.65 -10.48 -10.73
C VAL A 324 4.87 -10.50 -11.64
N ALA A 325 5.31 -9.35 -12.17
CA ALA A 325 6.51 -9.26 -12.99
C ALA A 325 7.77 -9.75 -12.24
N GLU A 326 7.89 -9.43 -10.93
CA GLU A 326 8.96 -9.98 -10.08
C GLU A 326 8.87 -11.49 -9.92
N ILE A 327 7.67 -12.03 -9.64
CA ILE A 327 7.44 -13.47 -9.52
C ILE A 327 7.83 -14.18 -10.81
N LEU A 328 7.43 -13.67 -11.97
CA LEU A 328 7.70 -14.29 -13.27
C LEU A 328 9.19 -14.43 -13.58
N GLN A 329 10.05 -13.54 -13.06
CA GLN A 329 11.51 -13.62 -13.22
C GLN A 329 12.11 -14.88 -12.56
N TYR A 330 11.46 -15.42 -11.52
CA TYR A 330 11.95 -16.56 -10.74
C TYR A 330 11.08 -17.82 -10.90
N PHE A 331 10.00 -17.75 -11.69
CA PHE A 331 9.02 -18.81 -11.80
C PHE A 331 9.54 -20.03 -12.56
N SER A 332 10.15 -19.83 -13.71
CA SER A 332 10.75 -20.90 -14.53
C SER A 332 11.69 -20.31 -15.57
N ASP A 333 12.79 -21.05 -15.83
CA ASP A 333 13.74 -20.70 -16.90
C ASP A 333 13.12 -20.80 -18.31
N ASP A 334 12.06 -21.62 -18.46
CA ASP A 334 11.32 -21.81 -19.71
C ASP A 334 10.22 -20.77 -19.93
N LEU A 335 9.95 -19.92 -18.93
CA LEU A 335 8.90 -18.92 -19.03
C LEU A 335 9.27 -17.87 -20.08
N ARG A 336 8.38 -17.66 -21.06
CA ARG A 336 8.49 -16.63 -22.09
C ARG A 336 7.23 -15.81 -22.13
N ILE A 337 7.32 -14.56 -21.73
CA ILE A 337 6.21 -13.59 -21.80
C ILE A 337 6.10 -13.13 -23.26
N ARG A 338 4.91 -13.16 -23.82
CA ARG A 338 4.65 -12.64 -25.17
C ARG A 338 4.52 -11.12 -25.15
N ASN A 339 4.77 -10.46 -26.26
CA ASN A 339 4.77 -9.00 -26.35
C ASN A 339 3.49 -8.35 -25.80
N MET A 340 2.31 -8.89 -26.14
CA MET A 340 1.03 -8.35 -25.67
C MET A 340 0.86 -8.52 -24.16
N GLU A 341 1.32 -9.62 -23.60
CA GLU A 341 1.26 -9.90 -22.16
C GLU A 341 2.21 -8.96 -21.41
N ALA A 342 3.40 -8.75 -21.95
CA ALA A 342 4.36 -7.78 -21.42
C ALA A 342 3.81 -6.34 -21.49
N ASP A 343 3.07 -6.00 -22.57
CA ASP A 343 2.41 -4.70 -22.71
C ASP A 343 1.33 -4.51 -21.61
N CYS A 344 0.53 -5.55 -21.31
CA CYS A 344 -0.52 -5.47 -20.30
C CYS A 344 0.06 -5.30 -18.89
N LEU A 345 1.09 -6.09 -18.52
CA LEU A 345 1.79 -5.94 -17.25
C LEU A 345 2.45 -4.55 -17.12
N TYR A 346 3.07 -4.07 -18.20
CA TYR A 346 3.68 -2.74 -18.23
C TYR A 346 2.63 -1.63 -18.09
N ALA A 347 1.45 -1.81 -18.72
CA ALA A 347 0.34 -0.89 -18.64
C ALA A 347 -0.19 -0.75 -17.21
N GLY A 348 -0.35 -1.85 -16.46
CA GLY A 348 -0.76 -1.83 -15.05
C GLY A 348 0.22 -1.02 -14.20
N ILE A 349 1.53 -1.32 -14.27
CA ILE A 349 2.55 -0.53 -13.57
C ILE A 349 2.44 0.96 -13.95
N MET A 350 2.28 1.28 -15.22
CA MET A 350 2.24 2.64 -15.71
C MET A 350 1.02 3.43 -15.21
N ILE A 351 -0.14 2.79 -15.11
CA ILE A 351 -1.37 3.42 -14.60
C ILE A 351 -1.27 3.68 -13.11
N ASP A 352 -0.91 2.68 -12.31
CA ASP A 352 -0.84 2.78 -10.84
C ASP A 352 0.23 3.73 -10.33
N THR A 353 1.28 3.90 -11.12
CA THR A 353 2.36 4.85 -10.81
C THR A 353 2.18 6.23 -11.45
N ASN A 354 1.03 6.48 -12.08
CA ASN A 354 0.81 7.71 -12.84
C ASN A 354 1.99 8.01 -13.79
N ASN A 355 2.29 7.07 -14.69
CA ASN A 355 3.46 7.14 -15.59
C ASN A 355 4.82 7.25 -14.86
N PHE A 356 5.01 6.47 -13.80
CA PHE A 356 6.23 6.44 -12.96
C PHE A 356 6.52 7.75 -12.21
N THR A 357 5.52 8.59 -12.00
CA THR A 357 5.65 9.85 -11.26
C THR A 357 5.31 9.70 -9.77
N THR A 358 4.48 8.72 -9.41
CA THR A 358 4.07 8.47 -8.03
C THR A 358 4.30 7.01 -7.65
N ARG A 359 4.65 6.75 -6.40
CA ARG A 359 4.87 5.39 -5.84
C ARG A 359 5.89 4.52 -6.60
N ALA A 360 6.65 5.06 -7.53
CA ALA A 360 7.64 4.33 -8.29
C ALA A 360 8.97 4.26 -7.52
N GLY A 361 9.34 3.06 -7.07
CA GLY A 361 10.63 2.76 -6.44
C GLY A 361 11.57 2.03 -7.39
N VAL A 362 12.75 1.63 -6.91
CA VAL A 362 13.72 0.87 -7.70
C VAL A 362 13.12 -0.43 -8.23
N ARG A 363 12.34 -1.16 -7.41
CA ARG A 363 11.60 -2.37 -7.81
C ARG A 363 10.71 -2.13 -9.03
N THR A 364 9.99 -1.02 -9.05
CA THR A 364 9.09 -0.65 -10.15
C THR A 364 9.87 -0.50 -11.46
N PHE A 365 11.02 0.18 -11.41
CA PHE A 365 11.88 0.33 -12.59
C PHE A 365 12.55 -0.98 -13.01
N GLU A 366 12.92 -1.85 -12.07
CA GLU A 366 13.43 -3.19 -12.37
C GLU A 366 12.40 -4.08 -13.05
N ALA A 367 11.15 -4.09 -12.54
CA ALA A 367 10.01 -4.78 -13.14
C ALA A 367 9.72 -4.24 -14.54
N ALA A 368 9.67 -2.92 -14.70
CA ALA A 368 9.51 -2.27 -16.00
C ALA A 368 10.63 -2.62 -16.97
N ALA A 369 11.89 -2.63 -16.51
CA ALA A 369 13.04 -3.03 -17.35
C ALA A 369 12.97 -4.51 -17.75
N PHE A 370 12.54 -5.40 -16.86
CA PHE A 370 12.29 -6.81 -17.17
C PHE A 370 11.21 -6.94 -18.26
N LEU A 371 10.07 -6.28 -18.11
CA LEU A 371 8.99 -6.31 -19.10
C LEU A 371 9.43 -5.73 -20.44
N ARG A 372 10.23 -4.66 -20.45
CA ARG A 372 10.86 -4.12 -21.67
C ARG A 372 11.73 -5.14 -22.39
N ARG A 373 12.57 -5.87 -21.65
CA ARG A 373 13.36 -6.97 -22.21
C ARG A 373 12.50 -8.12 -22.72
N SER A 374 11.33 -8.34 -22.10
CA SER A 374 10.36 -9.35 -22.52
C SER A 374 9.49 -8.93 -23.71
N GLY A 375 9.69 -7.72 -24.26
CA GLY A 375 9.03 -7.25 -25.48
C GLY A 375 7.92 -6.23 -25.30
N ALA A 376 7.71 -5.70 -24.07
CA ALA A 376 6.80 -4.57 -23.86
C ALA A 376 7.23 -3.35 -24.66
N ASP A 377 6.28 -2.67 -25.30
CA ASP A 377 6.49 -1.46 -26.09
C ASP A 377 5.69 -0.28 -25.54
N VAL A 378 6.40 0.70 -25.01
CA VAL A 378 5.79 1.89 -24.39
C VAL A 378 4.87 2.63 -25.36
N THR A 379 5.22 2.64 -26.65
CA THR A 379 4.41 3.32 -27.67
C THR A 379 3.11 2.56 -27.92
N ARG A 380 3.14 1.21 -27.99
CA ARG A 380 1.93 0.38 -28.06
C ARG A 380 1.05 0.59 -26.83
N VAL A 381 1.63 0.49 -25.64
CA VAL A 381 0.92 0.70 -24.36
C VAL A 381 0.26 2.07 -24.33
N ARG A 382 1.00 3.14 -24.64
CA ARG A 382 0.42 4.50 -24.67
C ARG A 382 -0.68 4.66 -25.72
N LYS A 383 -0.62 3.95 -26.85
CA LYS A 383 -1.72 3.97 -27.84
C LYS A 383 -2.98 3.28 -27.33
N LEU A 384 -2.83 2.18 -26.57
CA LEU A 384 -3.94 1.43 -25.98
C LEU A 384 -4.65 2.21 -24.86
N LEU A 385 -3.88 3.01 -24.11
CA LEU A 385 -4.37 3.78 -22.96
C LEU A 385 -4.79 5.23 -23.30
N ARG A 386 -4.99 5.55 -24.59
CA ARG A 386 -5.44 6.90 -24.99
C ARG A 386 -6.89 7.13 -24.59
N ASP A 387 -7.13 8.30 -24.03
CA ASP A 387 -8.48 8.79 -23.80
C ASP A 387 -9.19 9.12 -25.12
N ASP A 388 -10.48 8.99 -25.14
CA ASP A 388 -11.31 9.58 -26.18
C ASP A 388 -11.39 11.11 -26.04
N LEU A 389 -11.75 11.79 -27.12
CA LEU A 389 -11.75 13.27 -27.15
C LEU A 389 -12.67 13.88 -26.08
N LYS A 390 -13.84 13.27 -25.82
CA LYS A 390 -14.79 13.80 -24.81
C LYS A 390 -14.24 13.70 -23.40
N SER A 391 -13.67 12.55 -23.06
CA SER A 391 -13.01 12.33 -21.76
C SER A 391 -11.86 13.31 -21.54
N TYR A 392 -11.04 13.49 -22.58
CA TYR A 392 -9.93 14.45 -22.54
C TYR A 392 -10.43 15.90 -22.35
N GLN A 393 -11.47 16.33 -23.12
CA GLN A 393 -12.04 17.67 -23.00
C GLN A 393 -12.66 17.92 -21.62
N ALA A 394 -13.38 16.94 -21.06
CA ALA A 394 -13.96 17.08 -19.72
C ALA A 394 -12.89 17.22 -18.64
N ARG A 395 -11.80 16.45 -18.73
CA ARG A 395 -10.66 16.58 -17.83
C ARG A 395 -9.98 17.95 -17.97
N ALA A 396 -9.71 18.38 -19.19
CA ALA A 396 -9.11 19.69 -19.46
C ALA A 396 -9.99 20.84 -18.95
N GLU A 397 -11.32 20.73 -19.08
CA GLU A 397 -12.25 21.72 -18.55
C GLU A 397 -12.25 21.75 -17.02
N ALA A 398 -12.19 20.61 -16.35
CA ALA A 398 -12.04 20.53 -14.89
C ALA A 398 -10.77 21.25 -14.41
N VAL A 399 -9.64 21.01 -15.09
CA VAL A 399 -8.36 21.68 -14.77
C VAL A 399 -8.44 23.17 -15.05
N ARG A 400 -9.02 23.58 -16.20
CA ARG A 400 -9.15 24.99 -16.59
C ARG A 400 -9.99 25.81 -15.60
N THR A 401 -11.02 25.19 -15.02
CA THR A 401 -11.96 25.87 -14.11
C THR A 401 -11.62 25.69 -12.63
N ALA A 402 -10.49 25.05 -12.33
CA ALA A 402 -10.05 24.82 -10.97
C ALA A 402 -9.77 26.15 -10.22
N GLN A 403 -10.20 26.18 -8.98
CA GLN A 403 -9.96 27.30 -8.07
C GLN A 403 -8.90 26.90 -7.03
N ILE A 404 -7.96 27.80 -6.79
CA ILE A 404 -6.95 27.58 -5.75
C ILE A 404 -7.42 28.23 -4.45
N TYR A 405 -7.62 27.39 -3.43
CA TYR A 405 -8.00 27.80 -2.09
C TYR A 405 -6.79 27.78 -1.16
N ARG A 406 -6.59 28.83 -0.37
CA ARG A 406 -5.45 28.99 0.56
C ARG A 406 -4.10 28.71 -0.10
N GLU A 407 -3.94 29.12 -1.35
CA GLU A 407 -2.70 29.01 -2.14
C GLU A 407 -2.18 27.59 -2.40
N CYS A 408 -2.80 26.55 -1.82
CA CYS A 408 -2.28 25.17 -1.90
C CYS A 408 -3.32 24.08 -2.11
N TYR A 409 -4.62 24.42 -2.13
CA TYR A 409 -5.68 23.44 -2.37
C TYR A 409 -6.37 23.74 -3.69
N ALA A 410 -6.33 22.79 -4.64
CA ALA A 410 -7.05 22.93 -5.91
C ALA A 410 -8.45 22.28 -5.80
N ILE A 411 -9.49 23.04 -6.10
CA ILE A 411 -10.87 22.54 -6.08
C ILE A 411 -11.48 22.76 -7.48
N ALA A 412 -12.03 21.68 -8.07
CA ALA A 412 -12.63 21.74 -9.40
C ALA A 412 -13.94 20.97 -9.46
N ARG A 413 -14.73 21.27 -10.49
CA ARG A 413 -15.88 20.46 -10.88
C ARG A 413 -15.58 19.77 -12.21
N CYS A 414 -15.78 18.47 -12.27
CA CYS A 414 -15.64 17.73 -13.52
C CYS A 414 -17.01 17.68 -14.21
N PRO A 415 -17.12 18.10 -15.48
CA PRO A 415 -18.32 17.84 -16.29
C PRO A 415 -18.59 16.35 -16.35
N SER A 416 -19.85 15.96 -16.29
CA SER A 416 -20.25 14.54 -16.31
C SER A 416 -21.18 14.19 -17.48
N GLU A 417 -21.62 15.18 -18.23
CA GLU A 417 -22.59 14.99 -19.30
C GLU A 417 -21.99 14.21 -20.48
N ASN A 418 -22.70 13.18 -20.94
CA ASN A 418 -22.31 12.32 -22.08
C ASN A 418 -20.95 11.61 -21.91
N LEU A 419 -20.56 11.33 -20.68
CA LEU A 419 -19.38 10.55 -20.34
C LEU A 419 -19.78 9.17 -19.82
N ASP A 420 -19.05 8.13 -20.23
CA ASP A 420 -19.32 6.76 -19.78
C ASP A 420 -18.87 6.52 -18.34
N SER A 421 -17.76 7.17 -17.92
CA SER A 421 -17.16 6.99 -16.60
C SER A 421 -16.71 8.33 -15.99
N PRO A 422 -17.66 9.23 -15.62
CA PRO A 422 -17.34 10.57 -15.14
C PRO A 422 -16.46 10.59 -13.89
N THR A 423 -16.66 9.64 -12.98
CA THR A 423 -15.90 9.53 -11.72
C THR A 423 -14.42 9.22 -11.97
N VAL A 424 -14.11 8.39 -12.96
CA VAL A 424 -12.73 8.08 -13.36
C VAL A 424 -12.05 9.33 -13.92
N ILE A 425 -12.76 10.09 -14.76
CA ILE A 425 -12.24 11.35 -15.33
C ILE A 425 -12.01 12.38 -14.22
N GLY A 426 -12.91 12.46 -13.25
CA GLY A 426 -12.72 13.31 -12.05
C GLY A 426 -11.46 12.93 -11.24
N ALA A 427 -11.20 11.63 -11.10
CA ALA A 427 -9.99 11.14 -10.43
C ALA A 427 -8.71 11.47 -11.23
N GLN A 428 -8.75 11.36 -12.56
CA GLN A 428 -7.65 11.77 -13.43
C GLN A 428 -7.40 13.28 -13.37
N ALA A 429 -8.46 14.09 -13.37
CA ALA A 429 -8.34 15.55 -13.21
C ALA A 429 -7.72 15.92 -11.83
N ALA A 430 -8.10 15.20 -10.78
CA ALA A 430 -7.50 15.41 -9.46
C ALA A 430 -5.99 15.14 -9.45
N ASN A 431 -5.53 14.07 -10.11
CA ASN A 431 -4.11 13.79 -10.28
C ASN A 431 -3.40 14.88 -11.10
N GLU A 432 -4.04 15.39 -12.15
CA GLU A 432 -3.45 16.42 -13.03
C GLU A 432 -3.30 17.75 -12.30
N LEU A 433 -4.24 18.12 -11.44
CA LEU A 433 -4.16 19.33 -10.60
C LEU A 433 -2.98 19.32 -9.62
N LEU A 434 -2.51 18.16 -9.20
CA LEU A 434 -1.32 18.04 -8.34
C LEU A 434 -0.01 18.38 -9.07
N ASN A 435 0.00 18.44 -10.40
CA ASN A 435 1.16 18.87 -11.19
C ASN A 435 1.34 20.40 -11.20
N ILE A 436 0.37 21.16 -10.65
CA ILE A 436 0.46 22.61 -10.55
C ILE A 436 1.36 22.99 -9.37
N ALA A 437 2.37 23.82 -9.64
CA ALA A 437 3.29 24.27 -8.61
C ALA A 437 2.54 24.96 -7.44
N GLY A 438 2.87 24.55 -6.21
CA GLY A 438 2.24 25.05 -4.98
C GLY A 438 0.98 24.31 -4.54
N VAL A 439 0.37 23.48 -5.38
CA VAL A 439 -0.78 22.66 -5.00
C VAL A 439 -0.31 21.46 -4.18
N LYS A 440 -0.81 21.35 -2.95
CA LYS A 440 -0.53 20.23 -2.01
C LYS A 440 -1.64 19.19 -2.00
N ALA A 441 -2.88 19.57 -2.27
CA ALA A 441 -4.00 18.66 -2.41
C ALA A 441 -5.02 19.18 -3.42
N SER A 442 -5.70 18.24 -4.08
CA SER A 442 -6.74 18.50 -5.08
C SER A 442 -8.03 17.78 -4.72
N PHE A 443 -9.15 18.41 -5.02
CA PHE A 443 -10.50 17.92 -4.80
C PHE A 443 -11.32 18.17 -6.05
N VAL A 444 -11.75 17.10 -6.71
CA VAL A 444 -12.59 17.20 -7.91
C VAL A 444 -13.96 16.61 -7.62
N LEU A 445 -14.98 17.44 -7.77
CA LEU A 445 -16.38 17.07 -7.57
C LEU A 445 -16.99 16.67 -8.92
N THR A 446 -17.53 15.46 -8.98
CA THR A 446 -18.17 14.90 -10.18
C THR A 446 -19.59 14.49 -9.84
N GLN A 447 -20.57 15.09 -10.50
CA GLN A 447 -21.96 14.69 -10.35
C GLN A 447 -22.26 13.48 -11.25
N TYR A 448 -22.75 12.39 -10.67
CA TYR A 448 -23.11 11.18 -11.41
C TYR A 448 -24.23 10.44 -10.67
N ASN A 449 -25.24 9.97 -11.40
CA ASN A 449 -26.41 9.24 -10.86
C ASN A 449 -27.09 9.93 -9.65
N ASN A 450 -27.30 11.24 -9.74
CA ASN A 450 -27.88 12.08 -8.66
C ASN A 450 -27.03 12.18 -7.38
N GLU A 451 -25.80 11.71 -7.40
CA GLU A 451 -24.84 11.80 -6.31
C GLU A 451 -23.65 12.67 -6.71
N VAL A 452 -22.90 13.15 -5.73
CA VAL A 452 -21.66 13.88 -5.95
C VAL A 452 -20.49 13.06 -5.43
N TYR A 453 -19.65 12.60 -6.34
CA TYR A 453 -18.40 11.91 -6.04
C TYR A 453 -17.27 12.90 -5.88
N ILE A 454 -16.48 12.76 -4.83
CA ILE A 454 -15.32 13.61 -4.58
C ILE A 454 -14.05 12.79 -4.77
N SER A 455 -13.28 13.12 -5.80
CA SER A 455 -11.94 12.57 -5.99
C SER A 455 -10.93 13.48 -5.29
N ALA A 456 -10.33 13.00 -4.22
CA ALA A 456 -9.33 13.74 -3.45
C ALA A 456 -7.94 13.11 -3.61
N ARG A 457 -6.94 13.94 -3.85
CA ARG A 457 -5.53 13.53 -3.99
C ARG A 457 -4.64 14.50 -3.22
N ALA A 458 -3.49 14.03 -2.76
CA ALA A 458 -2.51 14.87 -2.07
C ALA A 458 -1.07 14.41 -2.33
N ILE A 459 -0.16 15.37 -2.18
CA ILE A 459 1.28 15.15 -2.14
C ILE A 459 1.75 15.49 -0.73
N ASP A 460 2.64 14.65 -0.17
CA ASP A 460 3.35 14.85 1.09
C ASP A 460 2.48 14.95 2.37
N GLU A 461 2.33 16.15 2.92
CA GLU A 461 1.89 16.39 4.30
C GLU A 461 0.37 16.32 4.49
N VAL A 462 -0.41 16.39 3.41
CA VAL A 462 -1.88 16.48 3.49
C VAL A 462 -2.50 15.09 3.44
N ASN A 463 -3.17 14.70 4.52
CA ASN A 463 -3.93 13.45 4.53
C ASN A 463 -5.38 13.70 4.11
N VAL A 464 -5.67 13.53 2.82
CA VAL A 464 -7.03 13.71 2.26
C VAL A 464 -7.98 12.59 2.71
N GLN A 465 -7.50 11.41 3.05
CA GLN A 465 -8.33 10.30 3.52
C GLN A 465 -9.07 10.69 4.79
N VAL A 466 -8.38 11.23 5.80
CA VAL A 466 -8.99 11.70 7.06
C VAL A 466 -10.03 12.80 6.81
N MET A 467 -9.81 13.64 5.78
CA MET A 467 -10.79 14.67 5.41
C MET A 467 -12.05 14.05 4.80
N MET A 468 -11.90 13.06 3.91
CA MET A 468 -13.03 12.40 3.28
C MET A 468 -13.81 11.51 4.26
N GLU A 469 -13.14 10.82 5.17
CA GLU A 469 -13.79 10.04 6.24
C GLU A 469 -14.67 10.92 7.13
N LYS A 470 -14.24 12.14 7.48
CA LYS A 470 -15.06 13.11 8.24
C LYS A 470 -16.29 13.60 7.46
N MET A 471 -16.29 13.48 6.16
CA MET A 471 -17.44 13.82 5.29
C MET A 471 -18.32 12.61 4.99
N GLY A 472 -18.09 11.46 5.65
CA GLY A 472 -18.83 10.22 5.42
C GLY A 472 -18.40 9.46 4.17
N GLY A 473 -17.28 9.86 3.55
CA GLY A 473 -16.60 9.15 2.47
C GLY A 473 -15.49 8.27 3.03
N GLY A 474 -14.67 7.79 2.16
CA GLY A 474 -13.54 6.92 2.45
C GLY A 474 -13.40 5.97 1.26
N GLY A 475 -12.32 6.04 0.58
CA GLY A 475 -12.08 5.27 -0.61
C GLY A 475 -10.76 4.50 -0.51
N HIS A 476 -10.39 3.92 -1.62
CA HIS A 476 -9.12 3.23 -1.83
C HIS A 476 -7.91 4.12 -1.55
#